data_62ddcb01c155411c06c52a1004566e04
#
_entry.id   62ddcb01c155411c06c52a1004566e04
#
_cell.length_a   1.000
_cell.length_b   1.000
_cell.length_c   1.000
_cell.angle_alpha   90.00
_cell.angle_beta   90.00
_cell.angle_gamma   90.00
#
_symmetry.space_group_name_H-M   'P 1'
#
loop_
_entity.id
_entity.type
_entity.pdbx_description
1 polymer ?
#
loop_
_entity_poly.entity_id
_entity_poly.type
_entity_poly.pdbx_seq_one_letter_code
_entity_poly.pdbx_strand_id
1 'polypeptide(L)'
;MMKQVFLSIVAALFAVVANAQTRVMQHDMFADMGPDDKAVVVAVHYGSTDADVRRSAIEKFNARLRGEFPNCDFRQAWTSRPIVRELDAAGEVILTPVQLLNELSLLGYTHVLIQSSDMTDGVEMQHLLSEVQAAKRKFKCVRVGTPLLNSVKDYEMMVLATAAAYGEEKMGNVLVCYSSNGPLDTSYTMLDYVLRDKGMDNWYVTTIGGYPDLDNLKRELKQRKDKKLNLIPCVFLAGEHVKRDVVENMKRHLQSEKFKVSVTMHSLGESDEILDRFMEHARFARHHRTLTPTEIKLVESAY
;
A
#
# COMPACT_ATOMS: atom_id res chain seq x y z
N MET A 1 -31.06 34.65 -11.05
CA MET A 1 -29.68 34.19 -11.21
C MET A 1 -28.91 34.08 -9.89
N MET A 2 -28.82 35.10 -9.04
CA MET A 2 -28.09 35.04 -7.75
C MET A 2 -28.63 34.00 -6.74
N LYS A 3 -29.95 33.79 -6.64
CA LYS A 3 -30.53 32.76 -5.73
C LYS A 3 -30.21 31.32 -6.14
N GLN A 4 -30.11 31.02 -7.42
CA GLN A 4 -29.73 29.67 -7.91
C GLN A 4 -28.25 29.37 -7.70
N VAL A 5 -27.37 30.35 -7.85
CA VAL A 5 -25.93 30.22 -7.57
C VAL A 5 -25.70 30.00 -6.07
N PHE A 6 -26.45 30.72 -5.22
CA PHE A 6 -26.39 30.57 -3.78
C PHE A 6 -26.88 29.18 -3.32
N LEU A 7 -27.95 28.67 -3.93
CA LEU A 7 -28.49 27.34 -3.63
C LEU A 7 -27.51 26.20 -4.07
N SER A 8 -26.83 26.41 -5.23
CA SER A 8 -25.82 25.42 -5.71
C SER A 8 -24.56 25.42 -4.86
N ILE A 9 -24.14 26.58 -4.34
CA ILE A 9 -23.00 26.68 -3.41
C ILE A 9 -23.35 26.06 -2.06
N VAL A 10 -24.57 26.29 -1.57
CA VAL A 10 -25.06 25.70 -0.30
C VAL A 10 -25.25 24.18 -0.44
N ALA A 11 -25.76 23.67 -1.57
CA ALA A 11 -25.87 22.24 -1.81
C ALA A 11 -24.50 21.56 -1.95
N ALA A 12 -23.52 22.22 -2.59
CA ALA A 12 -22.14 21.74 -2.65
C ALA A 12 -21.46 21.74 -1.26
N LEU A 13 -21.75 22.75 -0.42
CA LEU A 13 -21.31 22.81 0.98
C LEU A 13 -21.96 21.71 1.83
N PHE A 14 -23.24 21.38 1.62
CA PHE A 14 -23.90 20.28 2.34
C PHE A 14 -23.34 18.90 1.96
N ALA A 15 -22.94 18.66 0.72
CA ALA A 15 -22.25 17.44 0.30
C ALA A 15 -20.84 17.33 0.92
N VAL A 16 -20.18 18.46 1.19
CA VAL A 16 -18.89 18.54 1.91
C VAL A 16 -19.07 18.26 3.41
N VAL A 17 -20.18 18.68 4.01
CA VAL A 17 -20.47 18.53 5.44
C VAL A 17 -20.65 17.06 5.84
N ALA A 18 -21.24 16.23 4.99
CA ALA A 18 -21.36 14.78 5.27
C ALA A 18 -20.00 14.04 5.33
N ASN A 19 -18.93 14.66 4.77
CA ASN A 19 -17.55 14.13 4.76
C ASN A 19 -16.54 15.04 5.50
N ALA A 20 -16.98 15.99 6.31
CA ALA A 20 -16.10 16.96 6.99
C ALA A 20 -15.06 16.31 7.93
N GLN A 21 -15.29 15.08 8.38
CA GLN A 21 -14.31 14.31 9.15
C GLN A 21 -13.12 13.81 8.32
N THR A 22 -13.25 13.70 7.00
CA THR A 22 -12.23 13.08 6.14
C THR A 22 -11.30 14.07 5.45
N ARG A 23 -11.57 15.38 5.52
CA ARG A 23 -10.83 16.43 4.76
C ARG A 23 -10.73 16.16 3.25
N VAL A 24 -11.68 15.39 2.70
CA VAL A 24 -11.72 14.98 1.30
C VAL A 24 -13.05 15.39 0.69
N MET A 25 -13.05 15.77 -0.57
CA MET A 25 -14.27 16.01 -1.35
C MET A 25 -14.32 15.14 -2.59
N GLN A 26 -15.55 14.77 -2.98
CA GLN A 26 -15.78 14.04 -4.22
C GLN A 26 -15.48 14.91 -5.44
N HIS A 27 -14.62 14.43 -6.32
CA HIS A 27 -14.24 15.09 -7.56
C HIS A 27 -13.51 14.08 -8.45
N ASP A 28 -14.07 13.72 -9.61
CA ASP A 28 -13.35 12.85 -10.55
C ASP A 28 -12.22 13.65 -11.20
N MET A 29 -10.99 13.16 -11.09
CA MET A 29 -9.81 13.83 -11.65
C MET A 29 -9.81 13.92 -13.18
N PHE A 30 -10.61 13.11 -13.85
CA PHE A 30 -10.70 13.08 -15.30
C PHE A 30 -11.92 13.86 -15.85
N ALA A 31 -12.81 14.39 -14.98
CA ALA A 31 -14.04 15.04 -15.39
C ALA A 31 -13.81 16.31 -16.23
N ASP A 32 -12.73 17.04 -15.95
CA ASP A 32 -12.43 18.33 -16.57
C ASP A 32 -11.37 18.22 -17.69
N MET A 33 -11.11 17.00 -18.20
CA MET A 33 -10.15 16.81 -19.29
C MET A 33 -10.67 17.37 -20.61
N GLY A 34 -9.86 18.22 -21.24
CA GLY A 34 -10.09 18.71 -22.59
C GLY A 34 -9.49 17.79 -23.67
N PRO A 35 -9.69 18.12 -24.95
CA PRO A 35 -9.25 17.27 -26.07
C PRO A 35 -7.74 17.11 -26.17
N ASP A 36 -6.96 18.04 -25.64
CA ASP A 36 -5.49 17.98 -25.65
C ASP A 36 -4.91 17.35 -24.37
N ASP A 37 -5.76 16.96 -23.42
CA ASP A 37 -5.32 16.35 -22.18
C ASP A 37 -5.03 14.86 -22.34
N LYS A 38 -3.95 14.41 -21.69
CA LYS A 38 -3.51 13.01 -21.68
C LYS A 38 -3.50 12.49 -20.26
N ALA A 39 -4.13 11.34 -20.05
CA ALA A 39 -4.16 10.65 -18.77
C ALA A 39 -3.24 9.43 -18.76
N VAL A 40 -2.58 9.22 -17.64
CA VAL A 40 -1.77 8.03 -17.37
C VAL A 40 -2.02 7.50 -15.97
N VAL A 41 -2.06 6.18 -15.85
CA VAL A 41 -2.05 5.47 -14.57
C VAL A 41 -0.68 4.86 -14.35
N VAL A 42 -0.12 5.07 -13.18
CA VAL A 42 1.23 4.67 -12.81
C VAL A 42 1.17 3.68 -11.66
N ALA A 43 1.68 2.46 -11.87
CA ALA A 43 1.96 1.54 -10.79
C ALA A 43 3.35 1.86 -10.20
N VAL A 44 3.45 1.92 -8.87
CA VAL A 44 4.74 2.09 -8.19
C VAL A 44 5.00 0.91 -7.27
N HIS A 45 6.18 0.28 -7.41
CA HIS A 45 6.59 -0.89 -6.64
C HIS A 45 7.95 -0.66 -5.98
N TYR A 46 8.21 -1.38 -4.90
CA TYR A 46 9.58 -1.48 -4.39
C TYR A 46 10.51 -2.10 -5.44
N GLY A 47 10.02 -3.13 -6.12
CA GLY A 47 10.75 -3.88 -7.15
C GLY A 47 11.34 -5.19 -6.62
N SER A 48 11.79 -6.04 -7.56
CA SER A 48 12.47 -7.30 -7.27
C SER A 48 13.37 -7.71 -8.42
N THR A 49 14.55 -8.27 -8.13
CA THR A 49 15.41 -8.93 -9.12
C THR A 49 14.95 -10.34 -9.46
N ASP A 50 14.12 -10.95 -8.60
CA ASP A 50 13.53 -12.28 -8.81
C ASP A 50 12.40 -12.20 -9.87
N ALA A 51 12.63 -12.84 -11.02
CA ALA A 51 11.69 -12.81 -12.15
C ALA A 51 10.35 -13.51 -11.84
N ASP A 52 10.35 -14.55 -11.00
CA ASP A 52 9.13 -15.27 -10.64
C ASP A 52 8.27 -14.43 -9.70
N VAL A 53 8.87 -13.75 -8.73
CA VAL A 53 8.21 -12.79 -7.84
C VAL A 53 7.64 -11.62 -8.65
N ARG A 54 8.39 -11.11 -9.65
CA ARG A 54 7.87 -10.06 -10.56
C ARG A 54 6.62 -10.53 -11.28
N ARG A 55 6.65 -11.73 -11.85
CA ARG A 55 5.53 -12.30 -12.62
C ARG A 55 4.31 -12.56 -11.75
N SER A 56 4.50 -13.15 -10.59
CA SER A 56 3.39 -13.57 -9.72
C SER A 56 2.70 -12.41 -9.00
N ALA A 57 3.41 -11.31 -8.71
CA ALA A 57 2.88 -10.20 -7.94
C ALA A 57 2.85 -8.87 -8.72
N ILE A 58 4.00 -8.41 -9.26
CA ILE A 58 4.08 -7.09 -9.92
C ILE A 58 3.25 -7.08 -11.22
N GLU A 59 3.44 -8.07 -12.09
CA GLU A 59 2.71 -8.13 -13.37
C GLU A 59 1.21 -8.32 -13.14
N LYS A 60 0.83 -9.08 -12.12
CA LYS A 60 -0.58 -9.27 -11.73
C LYS A 60 -1.22 -7.97 -11.26
N PHE A 61 -0.53 -7.21 -10.39
CA PHE A 61 -0.96 -5.88 -9.97
C PHE A 61 -1.10 -4.94 -11.18
N ASN A 62 -0.08 -4.90 -12.04
CA ASN A 62 -0.05 -4.06 -13.23
C ASN A 62 -1.22 -4.37 -14.17
N ALA A 63 -1.51 -5.65 -14.39
CA ALA A 63 -2.64 -6.08 -15.22
C ALA A 63 -3.99 -5.63 -14.62
N ARG A 64 -4.17 -5.76 -13.28
CA ARG A 64 -5.36 -5.29 -12.59
C ARG A 64 -5.52 -3.77 -12.71
N LEU A 65 -4.46 -3.01 -12.42
CA LEU A 65 -4.51 -1.55 -12.46
C LEU A 65 -4.78 -1.05 -13.89
N ARG A 66 -4.17 -1.66 -14.90
CA ARG A 66 -4.45 -1.36 -16.32
C ARG A 66 -5.89 -1.67 -16.70
N GLY A 67 -6.41 -2.80 -16.25
CA GLY A 67 -7.80 -3.20 -16.49
C GLY A 67 -8.82 -2.29 -15.80
N GLU A 68 -8.47 -1.73 -14.65
CA GLU A 68 -9.31 -0.79 -13.90
C GLU A 68 -9.44 0.59 -14.61
N PHE A 69 -8.41 0.99 -15.36
CA PHE A 69 -8.35 2.29 -16.05
C PHE A 69 -8.06 2.14 -17.54
N PRO A 70 -8.94 1.47 -18.33
CA PRO A 70 -8.66 1.08 -19.72
C PRO A 70 -8.51 2.27 -20.69
N ASN A 71 -9.00 3.45 -20.29
CA ASN A 71 -8.93 4.68 -21.09
C ASN A 71 -7.70 5.54 -20.76
N CYS A 72 -6.81 5.06 -19.90
CA CYS A 72 -5.58 5.74 -19.54
C CYS A 72 -4.38 4.96 -20.09
N ASP A 73 -3.35 5.67 -20.49
CA ASP A 73 -2.04 5.03 -20.70
C ASP A 73 -1.55 4.44 -19.38
N PHE A 74 -0.73 3.40 -19.48
CA PHE A 74 -0.16 2.74 -18.31
C PHE A 74 1.36 2.83 -18.30
N ARG A 75 1.94 3.11 -17.13
CA ARG A 75 3.37 3.08 -16.86
C ARG A 75 3.64 2.47 -15.48
N GLN A 76 4.91 2.05 -15.26
CA GLN A 76 5.35 1.62 -13.93
C GLN A 76 6.67 2.28 -13.56
N ALA A 77 6.93 2.39 -12.25
CA ALA A 77 8.19 2.85 -11.69
C ALA A 77 8.53 2.05 -10.42
N TRP A 78 9.82 1.97 -10.06
CA TRP A 78 10.26 1.26 -8.87
C TRP A 78 11.05 2.19 -7.93
N THR A 79 10.80 2.05 -6.61
CA THR A 79 11.40 2.91 -5.59
C THR A 79 12.79 2.43 -5.17
N SER A 80 13.05 1.12 -5.18
CA SER A 80 14.34 0.57 -4.77
C SER A 80 15.46 0.88 -5.76
N ARG A 81 16.21 1.94 -5.49
CA ARG A 81 17.34 2.35 -6.32
C ARG A 81 18.44 1.28 -6.48
N PRO A 82 18.76 0.44 -5.45
CA PRO A 82 19.67 -0.68 -5.64
C PRO A 82 19.18 -1.67 -6.69
N ILE A 83 17.90 -2.08 -6.61
CA ILE A 83 17.30 -3.02 -7.57
C ILE A 83 17.27 -2.41 -8.98
N VAL A 84 16.85 -1.15 -9.09
CA VAL A 84 16.83 -0.45 -10.39
C VAL A 84 18.23 -0.44 -11.04
N ARG A 85 19.29 -0.12 -10.26
CA ARG A 85 20.67 -0.15 -10.78
C ARG A 85 21.15 -1.53 -11.18
N GLU A 86 20.79 -2.56 -10.42
CA GLU A 86 21.15 -3.96 -10.71
C GLU A 86 20.53 -4.41 -12.04
N LEU A 87 19.26 -4.10 -12.26
CA LEU A 87 18.56 -4.43 -13.51
C LEU A 87 19.06 -3.61 -14.69
N ASP A 88 19.35 -2.33 -14.50
CA ASP A 88 19.95 -1.48 -15.54
C ASP A 88 21.31 -2.03 -16.00
N ALA A 89 22.13 -2.48 -15.06
CA ALA A 89 23.39 -3.16 -15.38
C ALA A 89 23.20 -4.50 -16.13
N ALA A 90 22.04 -5.14 -15.96
CA ALA A 90 21.62 -6.34 -16.69
C ALA A 90 20.94 -6.03 -18.04
N GLY A 91 20.75 -4.75 -18.39
CA GLY A 91 20.11 -4.30 -19.62
C GLY A 91 18.59 -4.17 -19.54
N GLU A 92 18.00 -4.29 -18.34
CA GLU A 92 16.58 -4.05 -18.11
C GLU A 92 16.35 -2.63 -17.59
N VAL A 93 15.78 -1.76 -18.41
CA VAL A 93 15.54 -0.35 -18.04
C VAL A 93 14.25 -0.22 -17.25
N ILE A 94 14.37 0.10 -15.96
CA ILE A 94 13.26 0.44 -15.07
C ILE A 94 13.47 1.86 -14.55
N LEU A 95 12.44 2.69 -14.62
CA LEU A 95 12.50 4.07 -14.14
C LEU A 95 12.17 4.16 -12.65
N THR A 96 12.83 5.07 -11.96
CA THR A 96 12.39 5.53 -10.63
C THR A 96 11.19 6.48 -10.78
N PRO A 97 10.38 6.71 -9.72
CA PRO A 97 9.24 7.61 -9.82
C PRO A 97 9.60 9.03 -10.31
N VAL A 98 10.71 9.58 -9.83
CA VAL A 98 11.17 10.92 -10.27
C VAL A 98 11.57 10.95 -11.75
N GLN A 99 12.21 9.90 -12.25
CA GLN A 99 12.57 9.78 -13.68
C GLN A 99 11.31 9.66 -14.53
N LEU A 100 10.37 8.80 -14.13
CA LEU A 100 9.12 8.60 -14.84
C LEU A 100 8.26 9.88 -14.85
N LEU A 101 8.11 10.58 -13.74
CA LEU A 101 7.36 11.85 -13.69
C LEU A 101 7.97 12.91 -14.59
N ASN A 102 9.30 12.97 -14.71
CA ASN A 102 9.97 13.86 -15.66
C ASN A 102 9.65 13.48 -17.11
N GLU A 103 9.76 12.20 -17.45
CA GLU A 103 9.43 11.69 -18.78
C GLU A 103 7.96 11.97 -19.16
N LEU A 104 7.01 11.68 -18.26
CA LEU A 104 5.60 11.93 -18.49
C LEU A 104 5.31 13.41 -18.77
N SER A 105 5.96 14.31 -18.04
CA SER A 105 5.86 15.75 -18.28
C SER A 105 6.36 16.15 -19.68
N LEU A 106 7.49 15.61 -20.12
CA LEU A 106 8.05 15.86 -21.46
C LEU A 106 7.16 15.29 -22.57
N LEU A 107 6.49 14.17 -22.33
CA LEU A 107 5.54 13.56 -23.27
C LEU A 107 4.17 14.24 -23.29
N GLY A 108 3.97 15.27 -22.48
CA GLY A 108 2.75 16.10 -22.45
C GLY A 108 1.58 15.46 -21.72
N TYR A 109 1.82 14.52 -20.79
CA TYR A 109 0.77 14.04 -19.88
C TYR A 109 0.35 15.16 -18.94
N THR A 110 -0.96 15.27 -18.72
CA THR A 110 -1.57 16.33 -17.91
C THR A 110 -2.23 15.80 -16.64
N HIS A 111 -2.69 14.54 -16.68
CA HIS A 111 -3.37 13.88 -15.57
C HIS A 111 -2.64 12.57 -15.21
N VAL A 112 -2.17 12.46 -13.97
CA VAL A 112 -1.39 11.32 -13.48
C VAL A 112 -2.06 10.73 -12.25
N LEU A 113 -2.54 9.50 -12.34
CA LEU A 113 -3.01 8.72 -11.19
C LEU A 113 -1.95 7.71 -10.82
N ILE A 114 -1.48 7.74 -9.58
CA ILE A 114 -0.43 6.86 -9.08
C ILE A 114 -1.03 5.91 -8.05
N GLN A 115 -0.76 4.61 -8.17
CA GLN A 115 -1.05 3.63 -7.13
C GLN A 115 0.22 2.88 -6.77
N SER A 116 0.66 3.04 -5.52
CA SER A 116 1.75 2.26 -4.96
C SER A 116 1.26 0.89 -4.48
N SER A 117 2.14 -0.11 -4.51
CA SER A 117 1.95 -1.41 -3.88
C SER A 117 2.53 -1.48 -2.46
N ASP A 118 2.81 -0.34 -1.83
CA ASP A 118 3.30 -0.27 -0.46
C ASP A 118 2.23 -0.78 0.52
N MET A 119 2.70 -1.52 1.53
CA MET A 119 1.82 -2.07 2.57
C MET A 119 1.37 -1.01 3.58
N THR A 120 2.24 -0.06 3.90
CA THR A 120 2.03 0.96 4.93
C THR A 120 2.49 2.33 4.44
N ASP A 121 2.09 3.39 5.14
CA ASP A 121 2.58 4.75 4.93
C ASP A 121 4.00 4.91 5.50
N GLY A 122 4.91 4.04 5.06
CA GLY A 122 6.31 3.99 5.50
C GLY A 122 7.24 4.90 4.69
N VAL A 123 8.54 4.71 4.88
CA VAL A 123 9.61 5.54 4.25
C VAL A 123 9.48 5.58 2.73
N GLU A 124 9.20 4.44 2.09
CA GLU A 124 9.06 4.37 0.63
C GLU A 124 7.88 5.20 0.13
N MET A 125 6.71 5.07 0.78
CA MET A 125 5.53 5.86 0.45
C MET A 125 5.76 7.35 0.70
N GLN A 126 6.43 7.74 1.79
CA GLN A 126 6.77 9.14 2.08
C GLN A 126 7.75 9.72 1.05
N HIS A 127 8.75 8.94 0.61
CA HIS A 127 9.64 9.34 -0.49
C HIS A 127 8.85 9.55 -1.79
N LEU A 128 7.97 8.61 -2.16
CA LEU A 128 7.10 8.76 -3.32
C LEU A 128 6.26 10.03 -3.25
N LEU A 129 5.60 10.28 -2.12
CA LEU A 129 4.78 11.50 -1.93
C LEU A 129 5.62 12.78 -2.04
N SER A 130 6.85 12.78 -1.54
CA SER A 130 7.78 13.90 -1.66
C SER A 130 8.18 14.17 -3.13
N GLU A 131 8.52 13.10 -3.89
CA GLU A 131 8.86 13.20 -5.30
C GLU A 131 7.67 13.68 -6.14
N VAL A 132 6.46 13.18 -5.85
CA VAL A 132 5.21 13.64 -6.48
C VAL A 132 4.96 15.11 -6.16
N GLN A 133 5.10 15.53 -4.91
CA GLN A 133 4.91 16.93 -4.49
C GLN A 133 5.87 17.88 -5.23
N ALA A 134 7.12 17.47 -5.44
CA ALA A 134 8.10 18.25 -6.19
C ALA A 134 7.74 18.37 -7.68
N ALA A 135 7.15 17.32 -8.27
CA ALA A 135 6.83 17.26 -9.68
C ALA A 135 5.42 17.78 -10.04
N LYS A 136 4.49 17.86 -9.09
CA LYS A 136 3.06 18.08 -9.36
C LYS A 136 2.73 19.35 -10.17
N ARG A 137 3.55 20.39 -10.09
CA ARG A 137 3.36 21.62 -10.85
C ARG A 137 3.53 21.46 -12.36
N LYS A 138 4.10 20.34 -12.80
CA LYS A 138 4.27 19.99 -14.22
C LYS A 138 3.00 19.42 -14.85
N PHE A 139 1.99 19.12 -14.04
CA PHE A 139 0.75 18.47 -14.45
C PHE A 139 -0.46 19.30 -14.05
N LYS A 140 -1.58 19.14 -14.74
CA LYS A 140 -2.86 19.74 -14.34
C LYS A 140 -3.43 19.07 -13.08
N CYS A 141 -3.34 17.74 -13.04
CA CYS A 141 -3.80 16.93 -11.91
C CYS A 141 -2.88 15.75 -11.64
N VAL A 142 -2.45 15.59 -10.38
CA VAL A 142 -1.77 14.39 -9.91
C VAL A 142 -2.45 13.90 -8.64
N ARG A 143 -2.77 12.61 -8.59
CA ARG A 143 -3.32 11.96 -7.40
C ARG A 143 -2.58 10.68 -7.10
N VAL A 144 -2.51 10.37 -5.81
CA VAL A 144 -1.83 9.17 -5.30
C VAL A 144 -2.82 8.40 -4.44
N GLY A 145 -3.00 7.12 -4.75
CA GLY A 145 -3.75 6.19 -3.92
C GLY A 145 -2.99 5.87 -2.63
N THR A 146 -3.73 5.54 -1.58
CA THR A 146 -3.16 5.18 -0.28
C THR A 146 -2.48 3.81 -0.32
N PRO A 147 -1.53 3.53 0.59
CA PRO A 147 -1.00 2.19 0.79
C PRO A 147 -2.08 1.22 1.27
N LEU A 148 -1.79 -0.09 1.32
CA LEU A 148 -2.77 -1.11 1.65
C LEU A 148 -3.41 -0.89 3.02
N LEU A 149 -2.61 -0.73 4.07
CA LEU A 149 -3.06 -0.60 5.46
C LEU A 149 -3.29 0.87 5.83
N ASN A 150 -4.41 1.43 5.38
CA ASN A 150 -4.75 2.83 5.55
C ASN A 150 -5.99 3.06 6.45
N SER A 151 -6.90 2.09 6.53
CA SER A 151 -8.13 2.18 7.32
C SER A 151 -8.39 0.89 8.09
N VAL A 152 -9.23 0.93 9.12
CA VAL A 152 -9.62 -0.26 9.91
C VAL A 152 -10.12 -1.39 9.00
N LYS A 153 -10.92 -1.07 7.98
CA LYS A 153 -11.41 -2.04 6.99
C LYS A 153 -10.26 -2.76 6.26
N ASP A 154 -9.15 -2.07 5.99
CA ASP A 154 -7.99 -2.66 5.32
C ASP A 154 -7.32 -3.72 6.19
N TYR A 155 -7.15 -3.40 7.48
CA TYR A 155 -6.59 -4.35 8.45
C TYR A 155 -7.48 -5.58 8.61
N GLU A 156 -8.80 -5.38 8.76
CA GLU A 156 -9.76 -6.48 8.86
C GLU A 156 -9.73 -7.37 7.61
N MET A 157 -9.78 -6.78 6.42
CA MET A 157 -9.72 -7.51 5.15
C MET A 157 -8.41 -8.30 5.03
N MET A 158 -7.26 -7.66 5.30
CA MET A 158 -5.96 -8.30 5.18
C MET A 158 -5.83 -9.49 6.16
N VAL A 159 -6.25 -9.33 7.41
CA VAL A 159 -6.24 -10.39 8.43
C VAL A 159 -7.09 -11.58 7.97
N LEU A 160 -8.32 -11.33 7.51
CA LEU A 160 -9.25 -12.38 7.09
C LEU A 160 -8.77 -13.09 5.82
N ALA A 161 -8.31 -12.35 4.81
CA ALA A 161 -7.78 -12.92 3.57
C ALA A 161 -6.54 -13.79 3.83
N THR A 162 -5.60 -13.28 4.65
CA THR A 162 -4.38 -14.03 5.00
C THR A 162 -4.71 -15.28 5.82
N ALA A 163 -5.65 -15.19 6.75
CA ALA A 163 -6.06 -16.32 7.56
C ALA A 163 -6.75 -17.42 6.73
N ALA A 164 -7.63 -17.02 5.82
CA ALA A 164 -8.31 -17.97 4.94
C ALA A 164 -7.35 -18.70 3.99
N ALA A 165 -6.35 -17.99 3.48
CA ALA A 165 -5.42 -18.54 2.50
C ALA A 165 -4.28 -19.37 3.13
N TYR A 166 -3.77 -18.98 4.31
CA TYR A 166 -2.49 -19.46 4.84
C TYR A 166 -2.53 -19.90 6.30
N GLY A 167 -3.68 -19.76 6.97
CA GLY A 167 -3.83 -20.10 8.37
C GLY A 167 -3.77 -21.60 8.64
N GLU A 168 -3.06 -22.01 9.69
CA GLU A 168 -2.96 -23.37 10.18
C GLU A 168 -3.64 -23.48 11.54
N GLU A 169 -4.74 -24.22 11.64
CA GLU A 169 -5.57 -24.29 12.87
C GLU A 169 -4.81 -24.82 14.09
N LYS A 170 -3.84 -25.74 13.89
CA LYS A 170 -3.10 -26.42 14.96
C LYS A 170 -1.71 -25.84 15.23
N MET A 171 -1.46 -24.65 14.75
CA MET A 171 -0.18 -23.95 14.87
C MET A 171 -0.39 -22.52 15.31
N GLY A 172 0.62 -21.94 15.94
CA GLY A 172 0.69 -20.48 16.07
C GLY A 172 1.06 -19.86 14.71
N ASN A 173 0.16 -19.11 14.12
CA ASN A 173 0.39 -18.41 12.86
C ASN A 173 1.05 -17.06 13.14
N VAL A 174 2.21 -16.82 12.58
CA VAL A 174 3.00 -15.62 12.83
C VAL A 174 3.11 -14.79 11.57
N LEU A 175 2.44 -13.64 11.53
CA LEU A 175 2.63 -12.64 10.50
C LEU A 175 3.99 -11.96 10.71
N VAL A 176 4.90 -12.15 9.76
CA VAL A 176 6.24 -11.55 9.80
C VAL A 176 6.27 -10.35 8.89
N CYS A 177 6.25 -9.15 9.49
CA CYS A 177 6.25 -7.87 8.82
C CYS A 177 7.67 -7.28 8.76
N TYR A 178 7.84 -6.24 7.95
CA TYR A 178 9.09 -5.47 7.90
C TYR A 178 8.84 -4.07 8.43
N SER A 179 9.71 -3.61 9.32
CA SER A 179 9.68 -2.23 9.78
C SER A 179 9.85 -1.27 8.60
N SER A 180 9.08 -0.20 8.62
CA SER A 180 9.26 0.92 7.70
C SER A 180 10.38 1.87 8.15
N ASN A 181 11.07 1.57 9.27
CA ASN A 181 12.07 2.43 9.92
C ASN A 181 11.58 3.87 10.17
N GLY A 182 10.28 4.05 10.32
CA GLY A 182 9.63 5.34 10.51
C GLY A 182 8.74 5.39 11.75
N PRO A 183 8.18 6.55 12.08
CA PRO A 183 7.24 6.71 13.21
C PRO A 183 5.94 5.90 13.06
N LEU A 184 5.77 5.19 11.94
CA LEU A 184 4.53 4.51 11.53
C LEU A 184 4.56 2.99 11.74
N ASP A 185 5.49 2.44 12.48
CA ASP A 185 5.46 1.02 12.94
C ASP A 185 4.21 0.67 13.76
N THR A 186 3.41 1.69 14.13
CA THR A 186 2.09 1.54 14.74
C THR A 186 1.10 0.73 13.88
N SER A 187 1.29 0.68 12.57
CA SER A 187 0.46 -0.14 11.65
C SER A 187 0.44 -1.61 12.05
N TYR A 188 1.58 -2.17 12.44
CA TYR A 188 1.66 -3.58 12.82
C TYR A 188 1.10 -3.85 14.23
N THR A 189 1.12 -2.85 15.11
CA THR A 189 0.42 -2.92 16.39
C THR A 189 -1.10 -2.93 16.17
N MET A 190 -1.60 -2.14 15.21
CA MET A 190 -3.02 -2.18 14.83
C MET A 190 -3.41 -3.53 14.22
N LEU A 191 -2.52 -4.13 13.41
CA LEU A 191 -2.74 -5.46 12.86
C LEU A 191 -2.88 -6.52 13.97
N ASP A 192 -2.00 -6.50 14.97
CA ASP A 192 -2.06 -7.37 16.14
C ASP A 192 -3.37 -7.14 16.95
N TYR A 193 -3.77 -5.87 17.13
CA TYR A 193 -5.05 -5.56 17.79
C TYR A 193 -6.24 -6.16 17.03
N VAL A 194 -6.29 -6.02 15.70
CA VAL A 194 -7.40 -6.54 14.89
C VAL A 194 -7.47 -8.07 14.96
N LEU A 195 -6.33 -8.77 14.94
CA LEU A 195 -6.30 -10.22 15.14
C LEU A 195 -6.98 -10.63 16.46
N ARG A 196 -6.66 -9.94 17.54
CA ARG A 196 -7.26 -10.20 18.86
C ARG A 196 -8.76 -9.85 18.90
N ASP A 197 -9.15 -8.73 18.32
CA ASP A 197 -10.56 -8.29 18.23
C ASP A 197 -11.42 -9.30 17.46
N LYS A 198 -10.86 -9.97 16.47
CA LYS A 198 -11.53 -11.05 15.71
C LYS A 198 -11.47 -12.43 16.39
N GLY A 199 -10.92 -12.52 17.61
CA GLY A 199 -10.82 -13.78 18.36
C GLY A 199 -9.83 -14.78 17.74
N MET A 200 -8.84 -14.29 16.99
CA MET A 200 -7.83 -15.13 16.31
C MET A 200 -6.68 -15.44 17.29
N ASP A 201 -6.97 -16.24 18.31
CA ASP A 201 -6.07 -16.47 19.44
C ASP A 201 -4.76 -17.19 19.10
N ASN A 202 -4.70 -17.93 18.02
CA ASN A 202 -3.47 -18.60 17.54
C ASN A 202 -2.70 -17.76 16.50
N TRP A 203 -2.97 -16.46 16.41
CA TRP A 203 -2.27 -15.55 15.50
C TRP A 203 -1.40 -14.56 16.28
N TYR A 204 -0.27 -14.21 15.67
CA TYR A 204 0.74 -13.32 16.24
C TYR A 204 1.27 -12.40 15.16
N VAL A 205 1.80 -11.25 15.57
CA VAL A 205 2.52 -10.32 14.70
C VAL A 205 3.95 -10.14 15.22
N THR A 206 4.92 -10.13 14.34
CA THR A 206 6.28 -9.73 14.64
C THR A 206 6.88 -8.95 13.48
N THR A 207 7.83 -8.09 13.77
CA THR A 207 8.51 -7.29 12.74
C THR A 207 10.00 -7.60 12.69
N ILE A 208 10.56 -7.51 11.50
CA ILE A 208 12.00 -7.48 11.28
C ILE A 208 12.44 -6.03 11.36
N GLY A 209 13.23 -5.69 12.37
CA GLY A 209 13.80 -4.36 12.57
C GLY A 209 12.89 -3.32 13.22
N GLY A 210 11.69 -3.69 13.69
CA GLY A 210 10.73 -2.77 14.30
C GLY A 210 9.98 -3.34 15.50
N TYR A 211 8.73 -2.89 15.70
CA TYR A 211 7.88 -3.29 16.81
C TYR A 211 6.49 -3.75 16.30
N PRO A 212 5.89 -4.84 16.86
CA PRO A 212 6.45 -5.75 17.88
C PRO A 212 7.60 -6.58 17.34
N ASP A 213 8.64 -6.77 18.14
CA ASP A 213 9.84 -7.49 17.76
C ASP A 213 9.79 -8.99 18.09
N LEU A 214 10.86 -9.71 17.78
CA LEU A 214 10.97 -11.13 18.05
C LEU A 214 10.91 -11.48 19.56
N ASP A 215 11.38 -10.59 20.45
CA ASP A 215 11.30 -10.81 21.89
C ASP A 215 9.87 -10.61 22.42
N ASN A 216 9.08 -9.71 21.81
CA ASN A 216 7.64 -9.62 22.06
C ASN A 216 6.95 -10.94 21.69
N LEU A 217 7.17 -11.42 20.47
CA LEU A 217 6.63 -12.70 20.00
C LEU A 217 6.98 -13.85 20.95
N LYS A 218 8.25 -13.99 21.37
CA LYS A 218 8.69 -15.05 22.28
C LYS A 218 8.00 -15.00 23.64
N ARG A 219 7.72 -13.80 24.17
CA ARG A 219 6.96 -13.65 25.43
C ARG A 219 5.51 -14.14 25.28
N GLU A 220 4.85 -13.82 24.18
CA GLU A 220 3.48 -14.26 23.91
C GLU A 220 3.40 -15.78 23.70
N LEU A 221 4.31 -16.35 22.90
CA LEU A 221 4.38 -17.80 22.67
C LEU A 221 4.58 -18.60 23.97
N LYS A 222 5.40 -18.08 24.90
CA LYS A 222 5.59 -18.70 26.23
C LYS A 222 4.31 -18.67 27.06
N GLN A 223 3.55 -17.59 27.03
CA GLN A 223 2.29 -17.45 27.76
C GLN A 223 1.22 -18.42 27.23
N ARG A 224 1.09 -18.55 25.91
CA ARG A 224 0.11 -19.41 25.23
C ARG A 224 0.56 -20.87 25.10
N LYS A 225 1.83 -21.18 25.41
CA LYS A 225 2.46 -22.51 25.34
C LYS A 225 2.49 -23.12 23.94
N ASP A 226 2.43 -22.31 22.90
CA ASP A 226 2.57 -22.78 21.53
C ASP A 226 3.98 -23.33 21.26
N LYS A 227 4.02 -24.45 20.56
CA LYS A 227 5.27 -25.15 20.21
C LYS A 227 5.46 -25.35 18.72
N LYS A 228 4.40 -25.22 17.95
CA LYS A 228 4.42 -25.34 16.50
C LYS A 228 4.06 -23.99 15.92
N LEU A 229 4.86 -23.49 14.98
CA LEU A 229 4.69 -22.16 14.39
C LEU A 229 4.67 -22.27 12.87
N ASN A 230 3.79 -21.50 12.25
CA ASN A 230 3.78 -21.22 10.83
C ASN A 230 4.15 -19.75 10.63
N LEU A 231 5.33 -19.46 10.07
CA LEU A 231 5.74 -18.09 9.73
C LEU A 231 5.14 -17.73 8.36
N ILE A 232 4.46 -16.59 8.32
CA ILE A 232 3.75 -16.09 7.14
C ILE A 232 4.29 -14.70 6.83
N PRO A 233 5.14 -14.51 5.80
CA PRO A 233 5.61 -13.18 5.42
C PRO A 233 4.46 -12.25 5.06
N CYS A 234 4.40 -11.11 5.73
CA CYS A 234 3.40 -10.07 5.51
C CYS A 234 4.00 -8.96 4.63
N VAL A 235 4.27 -9.28 3.37
CA VAL A 235 4.92 -8.41 2.39
C VAL A 235 4.25 -8.52 1.03
N PHE A 236 4.24 -7.41 0.28
CA PHE A 236 3.72 -7.44 -1.09
C PHE A 236 4.57 -8.34 -2.00
N LEU A 237 5.91 -8.31 -1.85
CA LEU A 237 6.87 -9.11 -2.63
C LEU A 237 7.72 -9.97 -1.70
N ALA A 238 7.58 -11.29 -1.78
CA ALA A 238 8.35 -12.26 -0.97
C ALA A 238 9.60 -12.76 -1.74
N GLY A 239 10.54 -11.85 -2.02
CA GLY A 239 11.79 -12.14 -2.72
C GLY A 239 12.92 -12.64 -1.82
N GLU A 240 14.17 -12.53 -2.30
CA GLU A 240 15.40 -13.05 -1.64
C GLU A 240 15.60 -12.51 -0.23
N HIS A 241 15.23 -11.24 0.07
CA HIS A 241 15.32 -10.72 1.43
C HIS A 241 14.44 -11.50 2.39
N VAL A 242 13.23 -11.85 1.98
CA VAL A 242 12.30 -12.64 2.80
C VAL A 242 12.84 -14.05 3.02
N LYS A 243 13.40 -14.70 2.00
CA LYS A 243 14.04 -16.00 2.14
C LYS A 243 15.15 -15.94 3.20
N ARG A 244 16.06 -14.98 3.10
CA ARG A 244 17.16 -14.82 4.06
C ARG A 244 16.64 -14.52 5.48
N ASP A 245 15.78 -13.52 5.63
CA ASP A 245 15.42 -12.98 6.94
C ASP A 245 14.40 -13.85 7.67
N VAL A 246 13.42 -14.43 6.96
CA VAL A 246 12.38 -15.26 7.56
C VAL A 246 12.79 -16.73 7.58
N VAL A 247 13.22 -17.31 6.44
CA VAL A 247 13.50 -18.74 6.36
C VAL A 247 14.85 -19.08 7.00
N GLU A 248 15.91 -18.33 6.66
CA GLU A 248 17.25 -18.65 7.14
C GLU A 248 17.52 -18.12 8.56
N ASN A 249 17.11 -16.91 8.88
CA ASN A 249 17.43 -16.29 10.15
C ASN A 249 16.35 -16.55 11.21
N MET A 250 15.13 -16.05 11.03
CA MET A 250 14.08 -16.14 12.06
C MET A 250 13.68 -17.61 12.34
N LYS A 251 13.41 -18.39 11.30
CA LYS A 251 13.09 -19.82 11.46
C LYS A 251 14.18 -20.56 12.23
N ARG A 252 15.46 -20.40 11.83
CA ARG A 252 16.61 -21.05 12.47
C ARG A 252 16.75 -20.63 13.95
N HIS A 253 16.55 -19.34 14.23
CA HIS A 253 16.57 -18.84 15.60
C HIS A 253 15.46 -19.45 16.46
N LEU A 254 14.22 -19.48 15.99
CA LEU A 254 13.10 -20.09 16.73
C LEU A 254 13.29 -21.61 16.90
N GLN A 255 13.86 -22.29 15.91
CA GLN A 255 14.19 -23.73 16.04
C GLN A 255 15.27 -24.01 17.12
N SER A 256 16.24 -23.10 17.26
CA SER A 256 17.24 -23.22 18.33
C SER A 256 16.64 -23.11 19.75
N GLU A 257 15.50 -22.39 19.85
CA GLU A 257 14.67 -22.28 21.06
C GLU A 257 13.62 -23.42 21.21
N LYS A 258 13.76 -24.50 20.43
CA LYS A 258 12.92 -25.72 20.46
C LYS A 258 11.49 -25.55 19.92
N PHE A 259 11.21 -24.53 19.13
CA PHE A 259 9.97 -24.47 18.36
C PHE A 259 10.05 -25.36 17.12
N LYS A 260 8.90 -25.93 16.73
CA LYS A 260 8.74 -26.58 15.41
C LYS A 260 8.22 -25.55 14.44
N VAL A 261 9.02 -25.15 13.45
CA VAL A 261 8.73 -23.99 12.59
C VAL A 261 8.60 -24.42 11.13
N SER A 262 7.44 -24.16 10.52
CA SER A 262 7.22 -24.11 9.08
C SER A 262 7.22 -22.65 8.59
N VAL A 263 7.33 -22.47 7.30
CA VAL A 263 7.21 -21.15 6.64
C VAL A 263 6.32 -21.32 5.42
N THR A 264 5.27 -20.53 5.36
CA THR A 264 4.41 -20.41 4.18
C THR A 264 4.90 -19.24 3.34
N MET A 265 5.79 -19.53 2.38
CA MET A 265 6.34 -18.50 1.48
C MET A 265 5.35 -18.12 0.41
N HIS A 266 4.92 -16.86 0.42
CA HIS A 266 4.08 -16.26 -0.61
C HIS A 266 4.24 -14.75 -0.60
N SER A 267 3.85 -14.11 -1.70
CA SER A 267 3.70 -12.66 -1.82
C SER A 267 2.24 -12.28 -1.62
N LEU A 268 1.93 -11.28 -0.80
CA LEU A 268 0.56 -10.76 -0.70
C LEU A 268 0.05 -10.22 -2.04
N GLY A 269 0.97 -9.79 -2.93
CA GLY A 269 0.65 -9.41 -4.31
C GLY A 269 0.12 -10.53 -5.20
N GLU A 270 0.11 -11.78 -4.72
CA GLU A 270 -0.52 -12.92 -5.41
C GLU A 270 -2.01 -13.07 -5.08
N SER A 271 -2.49 -12.48 -3.96
CA SER A 271 -3.90 -12.56 -3.54
C SER A 271 -4.78 -11.61 -4.33
N ASP A 272 -5.86 -12.14 -4.90
CA ASP A 272 -6.85 -11.35 -5.63
C ASP A 272 -7.55 -10.33 -4.71
N GLU A 273 -7.86 -10.72 -3.47
CA GLU A 273 -8.51 -9.86 -2.49
C GLU A 273 -7.63 -8.66 -2.12
N ILE A 274 -6.32 -8.88 -1.96
CA ILE A 274 -5.34 -7.82 -1.69
C ILE A 274 -5.23 -6.88 -2.90
N LEU A 275 -5.17 -7.43 -4.11
CA LEU A 275 -5.11 -6.63 -5.32
C LEU A 275 -6.37 -5.81 -5.53
N ASP A 276 -7.55 -6.39 -5.31
CA ASP A 276 -8.84 -5.69 -5.41
C ASP A 276 -8.90 -4.51 -4.43
N ARG A 277 -8.32 -4.67 -3.24
CA ARG A 277 -8.25 -3.56 -2.28
C ARG A 277 -7.38 -2.41 -2.75
N PHE A 278 -6.23 -2.68 -3.36
CA PHE A 278 -5.42 -1.63 -4.00
C PHE A 278 -6.19 -0.93 -5.13
N MET A 279 -7.00 -1.66 -5.92
CA MET A 279 -7.84 -1.06 -6.96
C MET A 279 -8.93 -0.16 -6.35
N GLU A 280 -9.50 -0.53 -5.20
CA GLU A 280 -10.42 0.35 -4.46
C GLU A 280 -9.71 1.65 -4.02
N HIS A 281 -8.47 1.59 -3.55
CA HIS A 281 -7.69 2.78 -3.20
C HIS A 281 -7.39 3.67 -4.40
N ALA A 282 -7.05 3.08 -5.56
CA ALA A 282 -6.85 3.82 -6.79
C ALA A 282 -8.15 4.51 -7.27
N ARG A 283 -9.30 3.78 -7.24
CA ARG A 283 -10.62 4.36 -7.53
C ARG A 283 -10.97 5.50 -6.59
N PHE A 284 -10.72 5.32 -5.29
CA PHE A 284 -10.95 6.37 -4.30
C PHE A 284 -10.11 7.60 -4.62
N ALA A 285 -8.82 7.45 -4.90
CA ALA A 285 -7.94 8.56 -5.27
C ALA A 285 -8.42 9.26 -6.55
N ARG A 286 -8.90 8.51 -7.56
CA ARG A 286 -9.50 9.09 -8.76
C ARG A 286 -10.69 10.00 -8.43
N HIS A 287 -11.59 9.54 -7.57
CA HIS A 287 -12.88 10.20 -7.33
C HIS A 287 -12.89 11.16 -6.14
N HIS A 288 -11.77 11.31 -5.42
CA HIS A 288 -11.71 12.17 -4.25
C HIS A 288 -10.41 12.97 -4.24
N ARG A 289 -10.51 14.24 -3.85
CA ARG A 289 -9.34 15.08 -3.60
C ARG A 289 -9.32 15.58 -2.15
N THR A 290 -8.14 15.75 -1.62
CA THR A 290 -7.94 16.41 -0.34
C THR A 290 -8.36 17.88 -0.45
N LEU A 291 -9.06 18.39 0.55
CA LEU A 291 -9.40 19.80 0.68
C LEU A 291 -8.14 20.64 0.86
N THR A 292 -8.10 21.80 0.23
CA THR A 292 -7.06 22.78 0.47
C THR A 292 -7.20 23.40 1.87
N PRO A 293 -6.14 23.98 2.46
CA PRO A 293 -6.23 24.65 3.77
C PRO A 293 -7.31 25.74 3.81
N THR A 294 -7.53 26.43 2.69
CA THR A 294 -8.57 27.46 2.60
C THR A 294 -9.98 26.86 2.64
N GLU A 295 -10.21 25.76 1.91
CA GLU A 295 -11.48 25.03 1.92
C GLU A 295 -11.77 24.42 3.31
N ILE A 296 -10.76 23.89 3.98
CA ILE A 296 -10.89 23.39 5.36
C ILE A 296 -11.36 24.50 6.29
N LYS A 297 -10.72 25.68 6.24
CA LYS A 297 -11.13 26.85 7.06
C LYS A 297 -12.56 27.30 6.77
N LEU A 298 -12.98 27.28 5.49
CA LEU A 298 -14.36 27.62 5.12
C LEU A 298 -15.37 26.63 5.69
N VAL A 299 -15.06 25.34 5.67
CA VAL A 299 -15.90 24.30 6.27
C VAL A 299 -15.97 24.47 7.79
N GLU A 300 -14.82 24.66 8.46
CA GLU A 300 -14.74 24.84 9.91
C GLU A 300 -15.46 26.11 10.40
N SER A 301 -15.48 27.18 9.58
CA SER A 301 -16.17 28.43 9.91
C SER A 301 -17.70 28.40 9.70
N ALA A 302 -18.20 27.35 9.05
CA ALA A 302 -19.63 27.16 8.79
C ALA A 302 -20.37 26.41 9.93
N TYR A 303 -19.61 25.97 10.95
CA TYR A 303 -20.09 25.37 12.20
C TYR A 303 -19.88 26.32 13.39
#